data_79ec51344e342c70fe95eb370547a123
#
_entry.id   79ec51344e342c70fe95eb370547a123
#
_cell.length_a   1.000
_cell.length_b   1.000
_cell.length_c   1.000
_cell.angle_alpha   90.00
_cell.angle_beta   90.00
_cell.angle_gamma   90.00
#
_symmetry.space_group_name_H-M   'P 1'
#
loop_
_entity.id
_entity.type
_entity.pdbx_description
1 polymer ?
#
loop_
_entity_poly.entity_id
_entity_poly.type
_entity_poly.pdbx_seq_one_letter_code
_entity_poly.pdbx_strand_id
1 'polypeptide(L)'
;MASVLYITYDGLTDPIGQSQILPYLLGSAEAGHRLTVISFEKPQRLALAGDQVRAQFAEHGIAWLPQQFRSSPPYLAKAIDMVAMRRAAAGAVRNHKFDLIHARSYQAAVTGLALKRKAGAKLLFDMRGFWPDQRREGGRWRSRSLLGSQLYRRWKAHEARLIAGSDHIVALTQAARQEMLTWPSYRGAPISVIPCCADFDLFALPSAEARRVVRQRLELQDDTPILGYLGSIGTVYRLAPHFALLRRLRDSSGAKGLFVCRESESEILDEARKLGTPLSPDDIRVVRAERAEVPSWLGAVDVATCFITPTFSSLGVSPTKLGEYWACGVPVYANAGIGDVAQLIGEVDGGQLLPDLGDASVDLAAAQFATLAARDPTALRDRARARLDLGRAIDAYARIYDDWQQPVSLVAA
;
A
#
# COMPACT_ATOMS: atom_id res chain seq x y z
N MET A 1 -1.03 26.05 -9.76
CA MET A 1 0.11 25.19 -10.17
C MET A 1 1.22 25.29 -9.13
N ALA A 2 1.40 24.25 -8.31
CA ALA A 2 2.45 24.22 -7.26
C ALA A 2 3.74 23.58 -7.78
N SER A 3 4.88 24.03 -7.24
CA SER A 3 6.19 23.40 -7.43
C SER A 3 6.50 22.49 -6.24
N VAL A 4 6.57 21.19 -6.48
CA VAL A 4 6.63 20.15 -5.45
C VAL A 4 7.96 19.41 -5.49
N LEU A 5 8.67 19.36 -4.35
CA LEU A 5 9.76 18.41 -4.14
C LEU A 5 9.21 17.16 -3.47
N TYR A 6 9.03 16.08 -4.23
CA TYR A 6 8.57 14.80 -3.72
C TYR A 6 9.76 13.93 -3.32
N ILE A 7 9.79 13.47 -2.08
CA ILE A 7 10.88 12.65 -1.55
C ILE A 7 10.31 11.33 -1.05
N THR A 8 10.84 10.22 -1.52
CA THR A 8 10.51 8.87 -1.05
C THR A 8 11.77 8.02 -0.89
N TYR A 9 11.75 7.12 0.09
CA TYR A 9 12.77 6.08 0.22
C TYR A 9 12.40 4.80 -0.53
N ASP A 10 11.15 4.68 -0.94
CA ASP A 10 10.68 3.58 -1.79
C ASP A 10 11.09 3.86 -3.24
N GLY A 11 11.49 2.80 -3.96
CA GLY A 11 11.80 2.88 -5.38
C GLY A 11 10.54 2.93 -6.24
N LEU A 12 10.54 3.76 -7.27
CA LEU A 12 9.45 3.83 -8.27
C LEU A 12 9.36 2.56 -9.10
N THR A 13 10.47 1.87 -9.27
CA THR A 13 10.57 0.59 -10.00
C THR A 13 10.18 -0.63 -9.16
N ASP A 14 9.99 -0.47 -7.85
CA ASP A 14 9.48 -1.51 -6.96
C ASP A 14 7.93 -1.62 -7.06
N PRO A 15 7.31 -2.76 -6.71
CA PRO A 15 5.84 -2.91 -6.77
C PRO A 15 5.05 -1.86 -5.99
N ILE A 16 5.54 -1.45 -4.81
CA ILE A 16 4.93 -0.34 -4.06
C ILE A 16 5.05 0.97 -4.84
N GLY A 17 6.18 1.22 -5.48
CA GLY A 17 6.38 2.37 -6.35
C GLY A 17 5.40 2.39 -7.51
N GLN A 18 5.27 1.27 -8.19
CA GLN A 18 4.37 1.10 -9.34
C GLN A 18 2.88 1.23 -8.98
N SER A 19 2.49 0.81 -7.77
CA SER A 19 1.08 0.82 -7.36
C SER A 19 0.67 2.03 -6.54
N GLN A 20 1.57 2.59 -5.72
CA GLN A 20 1.25 3.54 -4.67
C GLN A 20 2.04 4.86 -4.75
N ILE A 21 2.87 5.05 -5.79
CA ILE A 21 3.64 6.28 -5.95
C ILE A 21 3.51 6.79 -7.38
N LEU A 22 3.92 6.00 -8.36
CA LEU A 22 3.96 6.42 -9.76
C LEU A 22 2.62 6.94 -10.28
N PRO A 23 1.47 6.24 -10.11
CA PRO A 23 0.19 6.73 -10.58
C PRO A 23 -0.24 8.06 -9.94
N TYR A 24 0.07 8.25 -8.66
CA TYR A 24 -0.22 9.50 -7.95
C TYR A 24 0.62 10.68 -8.46
N LEU A 25 1.89 10.43 -8.81
CA LEU A 25 2.78 11.45 -9.37
C LEU A 25 2.33 11.88 -10.77
N LEU A 26 1.99 10.91 -11.62
CA LEU A 26 1.48 11.17 -12.97
C LEU A 26 0.18 11.98 -12.90
N GLY A 27 -0.81 11.54 -12.13
CA GLY A 27 -2.06 12.28 -11.97
C GLY A 27 -1.88 13.67 -11.33
N SER A 28 -0.91 13.84 -10.42
CA SER A 28 -0.60 15.17 -9.88
C SER A 28 0.02 16.10 -10.93
N ALA A 29 0.82 15.56 -11.85
CA ALA A 29 1.37 16.33 -12.98
C ALA A 29 0.27 16.70 -13.99
N GLU A 30 -0.65 15.77 -14.31
CA GLU A 30 -1.84 16.01 -15.13
C GLU A 30 -2.76 17.07 -14.52
N ALA A 31 -2.85 17.13 -13.20
CA ALA A 31 -3.54 18.21 -12.48
C ALA A 31 -2.79 19.57 -12.54
N GLY A 32 -1.67 19.63 -13.26
CA GLY A 32 -0.93 20.86 -13.53
C GLY A 32 0.15 21.21 -12.51
N HIS A 33 0.52 20.34 -11.58
CA HIS A 33 1.62 20.59 -10.65
C HIS A 33 2.97 20.21 -11.25
N ARG A 34 4.04 20.94 -10.89
CA ARG A 34 5.41 20.64 -11.30
C ARG A 34 6.10 19.82 -10.23
N LEU A 35 6.56 18.62 -10.58
CA LEU A 35 7.18 17.70 -9.63
C LEU A 35 8.67 17.50 -9.92
N THR A 36 9.47 17.52 -8.85
CA THR A 36 10.83 16.98 -8.82
C THR A 36 10.84 15.84 -7.82
N VAL A 37 11.19 14.63 -8.28
CA VAL A 37 11.04 13.39 -7.51
C VAL A 37 12.41 12.82 -7.15
N ILE A 38 12.63 12.57 -5.86
CA ILE A 38 13.79 11.82 -5.34
C ILE A 38 13.29 10.47 -4.83
N SER A 39 13.83 9.39 -5.38
CA SER A 39 13.49 8.01 -5.00
C SER A 39 14.75 7.15 -4.84
N PHE A 40 14.64 5.99 -4.19
CA PHE A 40 15.76 5.08 -3.97
C PHE A 40 15.54 3.76 -4.69
N GLU A 41 16.27 3.57 -5.79
CA GLU A 41 16.06 2.48 -6.70
C GLU A 41 17.03 1.32 -6.45
N LYS A 42 16.52 0.11 -6.42
CA LYS A 42 17.34 -1.10 -6.45
C LYS A 42 17.97 -1.26 -7.83
N PRO A 43 19.30 -1.46 -7.95
CA PRO A 43 19.97 -1.51 -9.25
C PRO A 43 19.32 -2.45 -10.26
N GLN A 44 18.95 -3.66 -9.82
CA GLN A 44 18.33 -4.66 -10.70
C GLN A 44 16.93 -4.20 -11.21
N ARG A 45 16.13 -3.56 -10.34
CA ARG A 45 14.81 -3.03 -10.72
C ARG A 45 14.94 -1.82 -11.62
N LEU A 46 15.87 -0.94 -11.34
CA LEU A 46 16.15 0.24 -12.17
C LEU A 46 16.58 -0.17 -13.60
N ALA A 47 17.40 -1.22 -13.72
CA ALA A 47 17.81 -1.76 -15.02
C ALA A 47 16.63 -2.37 -15.81
N LEU A 48 15.63 -2.94 -15.13
CA LEU A 48 14.47 -3.57 -15.78
C LEU A 48 13.37 -2.58 -16.17
N ALA A 49 13.06 -1.63 -15.30
CA ALA A 49 11.89 -0.77 -15.45
C ALA A 49 12.22 0.73 -15.44
N GLY A 50 13.49 1.10 -15.29
CA GLY A 50 13.88 2.51 -15.17
C GLY A 50 13.60 3.34 -16.41
N ASP A 51 13.78 2.77 -17.60
CA ASP A 51 13.55 3.50 -18.86
C ASP A 51 12.06 3.76 -19.10
N GLN A 52 11.18 2.83 -18.69
CA GLN A 52 9.74 3.05 -18.73
C GLN A 52 9.33 4.20 -17.81
N VAL A 53 9.85 4.25 -16.58
CA VAL A 53 9.57 5.35 -15.64
C VAL A 53 10.11 6.68 -16.20
N ARG A 54 11.30 6.70 -16.80
CA ARG A 54 11.86 7.91 -17.45
C ARG A 54 10.98 8.42 -18.57
N ALA A 55 10.48 7.51 -19.42
CA ALA A 55 9.61 7.87 -20.54
C ALA A 55 8.29 8.49 -20.03
N GLN A 56 7.63 7.86 -19.08
CA GLN A 56 6.40 8.39 -18.46
C GLN A 56 6.63 9.75 -17.79
N PHE A 57 7.75 9.93 -17.11
CA PHE A 57 8.06 11.20 -16.45
C PHE A 57 8.40 12.31 -17.45
N ALA A 58 9.08 11.97 -18.53
CA ALA A 58 9.37 12.94 -19.62
C ALA A 58 8.08 13.42 -20.29
N GLU A 59 7.13 12.52 -20.53
CA GLU A 59 5.82 12.83 -21.09
C GLU A 59 5.02 13.81 -20.20
N HIS A 60 5.14 13.66 -18.87
CA HIS A 60 4.43 14.49 -17.89
C HIS A 60 5.27 15.66 -17.33
N GLY A 61 6.46 15.90 -17.85
CA GLY A 61 7.33 16.98 -17.39
C GLY A 61 7.83 16.84 -15.94
N ILE A 62 7.93 15.60 -15.43
CA ILE A 62 8.40 15.31 -14.07
C ILE A 62 9.92 15.15 -14.08
N ALA A 63 10.64 15.92 -13.25
CA ALA A 63 12.07 15.75 -13.05
C ALA A 63 12.34 14.61 -12.07
N TRP A 64 13.15 13.61 -12.48
CA TRP A 64 13.50 12.47 -11.66
C TRP A 64 14.96 12.45 -11.27
N LEU A 65 15.22 12.31 -9.95
CA LEU A 65 16.54 12.25 -9.34
C LEU A 65 16.72 10.91 -8.58
N PRO A 66 16.81 9.77 -9.31
CA PRO A 66 16.94 8.46 -8.70
C PRO A 66 18.25 8.35 -7.93
N GLN A 67 18.17 7.81 -6.72
CA GLN A 67 19.31 7.47 -5.86
C GLN A 67 19.44 5.96 -5.75
N GLN A 68 20.65 5.48 -5.57
CA GLN A 68 20.88 4.04 -5.39
C GLN A 68 20.43 3.60 -4.01
N PHE A 69 19.54 2.59 -3.95
CA PHE A 69 19.20 1.87 -2.73
C PHE A 69 20.29 0.88 -2.35
N ARG A 70 20.70 0.88 -1.07
CA ARG A 70 21.68 -0.04 -0.51
C ARG A 70 21.05 -0.91 0.58
N SER A 71 21.34 -2.21 0.56
CA SER A 71 20.81 -3.17 1.53
C SER A 71 21.83 -3.66 2.55
N SER A 72 23.13 -3.63 2.22
CA SER A 72 24.21 -4.23 3.02
C SER A 72 25.39 -3.28 3.20
N PRO A 73 26.03 -3.24 4.38
CA PRO A 73 25.49 -3.75 5.67
C PRO A 73 24.28 -2.93 6.13
N PRO A 74 23.25 -3.53 6.76
CA PRO A 74 21.93 -2.90 6.89
C PRO A 74 21.90 -1.49 7.51
N TYR A 75 22.59 -1.29 8.63
CA TYR A 75 22.59 0.00 9.33
C TYR A 75 23.47 1.06 8.65
N LEU A 76 24.65 0.64 8.17
CA LEU A 76 25.56 1.55 7.44
C LEU A 76 24.96 1.97 6.10
N ALA A 77 24.43 1.03 5.34
CA ALA A 77 23.74 1.29 4.08
C ALA A 77 22.63 2.31 4.28
N LYS A 78 21.81 2.14 5.33
CA LYS A 78 20.75 3.10 5.67
C LYS A 78 21.28 4.49 6.00
N ALA A 79 22.40 4.59 6.74
CA ALA A 79 23.02 5.86 7.05
C ALA A 79 23.54 6.57 5.79
N ILE A 80 24.19 5.81 4.88
CA ILE A 80 24.67 6.33 3.59
C ILE A 80 23.50 6.83 2.74
N ASP A 81 22.41 6.08 2.65
CA ASP A 81 21.22 6.46 1.88
C ASP A 81 20.56 7.72 2.47
N MET A 82 20.51 7.85 3.80
CA MET A 82 20.01 9.08 4.43
C MET A 82 20.87 10.30 4.12
N VAL A 83 22.20 10.16 4.02
CA VAL A 83 23.11 11.23 3.60
C VAL A 83 22.90 11.55 2.11
N ALA A 84 22.77 10.54 1.26
CA ALA A 84 22.48 10.71 -0.17
C ALA A 84 21.15 11.45 -0.39
N MET A 85 20.09 11.06 0.33
CA MET A 85 18.79 11.73 0.30
C MET A 85 18.91 13.21 0.66
N ARG A 86 19.62 13.53 1.75
CA ARG A 86 19.82 14.92 2.18
C ARG A 86 20.62 15.73 1.16
N ARG A 87 21.65 15.13 0.54
CA ARG A 87 22.48 15.80 -0.50
C ARG A 87 21.66 16.07 -1.75
N ALA A 88 20.91 15.08 -2.23
CA ALA A 88 20.06 15.23 -3.41
C ALA A 88 18.98 16.31 -3.17
N ALA A 89 18.28 16.25 -2.03
CA ALA A 89 17.24 17.22 -1.69
C ALA A 89 17.82 18.63 -1.48
N ALA A 90 18.98 18.77 -0.82
CA ALA A 90 19.65 20.07 -0.67
C ALA A 90 20.15 20.63 -2.01
N GLY A 91 20.57 19.78 -2.94
CA GLY A 91 20.90 20.14 -4.32
C GLY A 91 19.68 20.69 -5.06
N ALA A 92 18.55 19.97 -5.01
CA ALA A 92 17.31 20.39 -5.63
C ALA A 92 16.84 21.77 -5.11
N VAL A 93 16.84 21.97 -3.78
CA VAL A 93 16.44 23.23 -3.12
C VAL A 93 17.37 24.40 -3.44
N ARG A 94 18.65 24.14 -3.75
CA ARG A 94 19.58 25.23 -4.19
C ARG A 94 19.28 25.69 -5.61
N ASN A 95 18.85 24.76 -6.48
CA ASN A 95 18.69 25.02 -7.90
C ASN A 95 17.27 25.47 -8.28
N HIS A 96 16.28 25.12 -7.43
CA HIS A 96 14.88 25.39 -7.71
C HIS A 96 14.16 25.86 -6.44
N LYS A 97 13.17 26.76 -6.60
CA LYS A 97 12.22 27.10 -5.55
C LYS A 97 11.07 26.10 -5.57
N PHE A 98 10.68 25.65 -4.39
CA PHE A 98 9.54 24.77 -4.19
C PHE A 98 8.53 25.42 -3.26
N ASP A 99 7.24 25.27 -3.56
CA ASP A 99 6.16 25.72 -2.67
C ASP A 99 6.02 24.75 -1.50
N LEU A 100 6.21 23.45 -1.77
CA LEU A 100 6.12 22.42 -0.76
C LEU A 100 7.12 21.27 -0.97
N ILE A 101 7.42 20.60 0.14
CA ILE A 101 8.13 19.31 0.18
C ILE A 101 7.10 18.25 0.58
N HIS A 102 6.76 17.36 -0.35
CA HIS A 102 5.96 16.17 -0.06
C HIS A 102 6.91 15.06 0.35
N ALA A 103 6.89 14.69 1.60
CA ALA A 103 7.78 13.68 2.18
C ALA A 103 7.01 12.39 2.50
N ARG A 104 7.20 11.37 1.65
CA ARG A 104 6.56 10.07 1.83
C ARG A 104 7.32 9.22 2.83
N SER A 105 6.65 8.88 3.92
CA SER A 105 7.17 8.11 5.04
C SER A 105 8.26 8.84 5.86
N TYR A 106 8.68 8.23 6.94
CA TYR A 106 9.50 8.84 7.98
C TYR A 106 10.88 9.30 7.53
N GLN A 107 11.57 8.50 6.70
CA GLN A 107 12.92 8.81 6.24
C GLN A 107 12.95 10.09 5.39
N ALA A 108 12.01 10.19 4.48
CA ALA A 108 11.82 11.37 3.65
C ALA A 108 11.43 12.59 4.51
N ALA A 109 10.51 12.39 5.46
CA ALA A 109 10.01 13.45 6.32
C ALA A 109 11.10 14.03 7.24
N VAL A 110 12.02 13.21 7.77
CA VAL A 110 13.18 13.71 8.54
C VAL A 110 14.07 14.62 7.67
N THR A 111 14.25 14.28 6.39
CA THR A 111 14.99 15.12 5.44
C THR A 111 14.21 16.39 5.10
N GLY A 112 12.92 16.26 4.79
CA GLY A 112 12.03 17.38 4.47
C GLY A 112 11.96 18.40 5.61
N LEU A 113 11.78 17.93 6.86
CA LEU A 113 11.74 18.80 8.04
C LEU A 113 13.04 19.58 8.23
N ALA A 114 14.19 18.94 8.00
CA ALA A 114 15.49 19.60 8.10
C ALA A 114 15.73 20.68 7.03
N LEU A 115 15.08 20.54 5.86
CA LEU A 115 15.25 21.45 4.72
C LEU A 115 14.16 22.50 4.61
N LYS A 116 13.00 22.28 5.19
CA LYS A 116 11.79 23.13 5.06
C LYS A 116 12.07 24.62 5.22
N ARG A 117 12.78 25.01 6.28
CA ARG A 117 13.13 26.43 6.53
C ARG A 117 14.09 26.99 5.49
N LYS A 118 15.08 26.20 5.06
CA LYS A 118 16.06 26.60 4.04
C LYS A 118 15.42 26.72 2.66
N ALA A 119 14.46 25.88 2.37
CA ALA A 119 13.69 25.88 1.13
C ALA A 119 12.64 27.01 1.08
N GLY A 120 12.25 27.58 2.23
CA GLY A 120 11.09 28.45 2.33
C GLY A 120 9.78 27.75 1.95
N ALA A 121 9.76 26.42 2.01
CA ALA A 121 8.66 25.56 1.55
C ALA A 121 7.83 25.01 2.71
N LYS A 122 6.58 24.66 2.46
CA LYS A 122 5.74 23.89 3.38
C LYS A 122 6.16 22.43 3.41
N LEU A 123 5.86 21.72 4.50
CA LEU A 123 6.12 20.29 4.65
C LEU A 123 4.83 19.52 4.75
N LEU A 124 4.55 18.68 3.75
CA LEU A 124 3.55 17.62 3.81
C LEU A 124 4.22 16.32 4.26
N PHE A 125 3.83 15.84 5.44
CA PHE A 125 4.24 14.53 5.93
C PHE A 125 3.20 13.47 5.55
N ASP A 126 3.45 12.75 4.47
CA ASP A 126 2.64 11.57 4.08
C ASP A 126 3.12 10.36 4.91
N MET A 127 2.43 10.12 6.04
CA MET A 127 2.94 9.26 7.13
C MET A 127 2.97 7.78 6.76
N ARG A 128 2.05 7.29 5.96
CA ARG A 128 1.94 5.90 5.47
C ARG A 128 1.88 4.85 6.61
N GLY A 129 1.33 5.21 7.76
CA GLY A 129 1.15 4.35 8.92
C GLY A 129 2.21 4.53 10.02
N PHE A 130 2.07 3.79 11.11
CA PHE A 130 2.92 3.88 12.30
C PHE A 130 4.18 3.03 12.15
N TRP A 131 5.09 3.47 11.28
CA TRP A 131 6.26 2.70 10.87
C TRP A 131 7.19 2.28 12.02
N PRO A 132 7.50 3.10 13.07
CA PRO A 132 8.32 2.65 14.19
C PRO A 132 7.67 1.49 14.95
N ASP A 133 6.36 1.60 15.17
CA ASP A 133 5.58 0.56 15.88
C ASP A 133 5.52 -0.72 15.06
N GLN A 134 5.26 -0.62 13.75
CA GLN A 134 5.29 -1.77 12.84
C GLN A 134 6.64 -2.51 12.85
N ARG A 135 7.77 -1.75 12.93
CA ARG A 135 9.11 -2.35 13.02
C ARG A 135 9.33 -3.09 14.34
N ARG A 136 8.77 -2.58 15.43
CA ARG A 136 8.84 -3.21 16.74
C ARG A 136 7.96 -4.46 16.80
N GLU A 137 6.70 -4.35 16.40
CA GLU A 137 5.70 -5.41 16.40
C GLU A 137 6.05 -6.54 15.44
N GLY A 138 6.57 -6.22 14.25
CA GLY A 138 7.08 -7.18 13.28
C GLY A 138 8.46 -7.78 13.63
N GLY A 139 8.95 -7.60 14.87
CA GLY A 139 10.14 -8.24 15.41
C GLY A 139 11.48 -7.76 14.86
N ARG A 140 11.50 -6.76 13.98
CA ARG A 140 12.76 -6.20 13.43
C ARG A 140 13.54 -5.40 14.47
N TRP A 141 12.85 -4.75 15.40
CA TRP A 141 13.41 -4.06 16.56
C TRP A 141 12.93 -4.74 17.84
N ARG A 142 13.49 -5.92 18.12
CA ARG A 142 13.08 -6.72 19.27
C ARG A 142 13.19 -5.91 20.56
N SER A 143 12.14 -5.90 21.37
CA SER A 143 12.08 -5.16 22.65
C SER A 143 13.14 -5.62 23.65
N ARG A 144 13.58 -6.88 23.59
CA ARG A 144 14.65 -7.43 24.44
C ARG A 144 16.07 -7.06 23.94
N SER A 145 16.23 -6.45 22.77
CA SER A 145 17.51 -5.97 22.26
C SER A 145 17.71 -4.51 22.65
N LEU A 146 18.84 -4.19 23.30
CA LEU A 146 19.21 -2.80 23.63
C LEU A 146 19.22 -1.90 22.41
N LEU A 147 19.84 -2.37 21.32
CA LEU A 147 19.88 -1.66 20.04
C LEU A 147 18.46 -1.44 19.46
N GLY A 148 17.63 -2.48 19.45
CA GLY A 148 16.25 -2.39 18.96
C GLY A 148 15.43 -1.38 19.77
N SER A 149 15.57 -1.38 21.09
CA SER A 149 14.89 -0.44 21.98
C SER A 149 15.37 1.00 21.80
N GLN A 150 16.67 1.22 21.56
CA GLN A 150 17.24 2.54 21.28
C GLN A 150 16.76 3.07 19.92
N LEU A 151 16.76 2.24 18.88
CA LEU A 151 16.26 2.60 17.56
C LEU A 151 14.78 2.96 17.61
N TYR A 152 13.97 2.18 18.29
CA TYR A 152 12.56 2.49 18.48
C TYR A 152 12.36 3.84 19.15
N ARG A 153 13.01 4.08 20.32
CA ARG A 153 12.91 5.36 21.04
C ARG A 153 13.35 6.55 20.16
N ARG A 154 14.45 6.39 19.41
CA ARG A 154 14.94 7.44 18.52
C ARG A 154 13.92 7.74 17.41
N TRP A 155 13.31 6.73 16.80
CA TRP A 155 12.33 6.94 15.75
C TRP A 155 10.99 7.48 16.28
N LYS A 156 10.57 7.12 17.49
CA LYS A 156 9.42 7.77 18.16
C LYS A 156 9.71 9.24 18.48
N ALA A 157 10.95 9.58 18.85
CA ALA A 157 11.34 10.98 19.00
C ALA A 157 11.36 11.75 17.67
N HIS A 158 11.75 11.10 16.55
CA HIS A 158 11.60 11.70 15.22
C HIS A 158 10.12 11.87 14.86
N GLU A 159 9.28 10.87 15.09
CA GLU A 159 7.84 10.94 14.88
C GLU A 159 7.21 12.13 15.58
N ALA A 160 7.51 12.31 16.86
CA ALA A 160 7.02 13.46 17.62
C ALA A 160 7.44 14.80 17.00
N ARG A 161 8.68 14.91 16.52
CA ARG A 161 9.16 16.12 15.83
C ARG A 161 8.50 16.32 14.47
N LEU A 162 8.23 15.25 13.73
CA LEU A 162 7.56 15.30 12.43
C LEU A 162 6.11 15.75 12.60
N ILE A 163 5.39 15.17 13.56
CA ILE A 163 4.02 15.58 13.90
C ILE A 163 3.96 17.05 14.30
N ALA A 164 4.90 17.51 15.16
CA ALA A 164 4.93 18.90 15.62
C ALA A 164 5.36 19.90 14.56
N GLY A 165 6.20 19.49 13.60
CA GLY A 165 6.88 20.39 12.66
C GLY A 165 6.32 20.37 11.24
N SER A 166 5.41 19.49 10.90
CA SER A 166 4.75 19.44 9.59
C SER A 166 3.67 20.52 9.48
N ASP A 167 3.45 21.04 8.28
CA ASP A 167 2.37 21.99 8.00
C ASP A 167 1.07 21.26 7.63
N HIS A 168 1.17 20.02 7.15
CA HIS A 168 0.06 19.11 6.87
C HIS A 168 0.53 17.67 7.05
N ILE A 169 -0.38 16.82 7.49
CA ILE A 169 -0.12 15.39 7.66
C ILE A 169 -1.15 14.62 6.84
N VAL A 170 -0.72 13.57 6.16
CA VAL A 170 -1.61 12.60 5.54
C VAL A 170 -1.54 11.30 6.31
N ALA A 171 -2.69 10.81 6.77
CA ALA A 171 -2.89 9.50 7.35
C ALA A 171 -3.59 8.58 6.33
N LEU A 172 -3.42 7.27 6.47
CA LEU A 172 -4.11 6.31 5.59
C LEU A 172 -5.51 5.96 6.08
N THR A 173 -5.82 6.22 7.36
CA THR A 173 -7.06 5.77 8.00
C THR A 173 -7.57 6.82 8.97
N GLN A 174 -8.88 6.83 9.18
CA GLN A 174 -9.51 7.64 10.23
C GLN A 174 -9.06 7.17 11.62
N ALA A 175 -8.90 5.85 11.80
CA ALA A 175 -8.38 5.30 13.06
C ALA A 175 -7.01 5.90 13.43
N ALA A 176 -6.07 5.97 12.46
CA ALA A 176 -4.77 6.61 12.70
C ALA A 176 -4.88 8.11 12.94
N ARG A 177 -5.78 8.80 12.21
CA ARG A 177 -6.03 10.24 12.44
C ARG A 177 -6.52 10.48 13.86
N GLN A 178 -7.51 9.72 14.34
CA GLN A 178 -8.03 9.87 15.70
C GLN A 178 -6.94 9.61 16.75
N GLU A 179 -6.13 8.57 16.57
CA GLU A 179 -4.99 8.29 17.44
C GLU A 179 -4.01 9.46 17.48
N MET A 180 -3.59 10.00 16.33
CA MET A 180 -2.64 11.12 16.27
C MET A 180 -3.15 12.41 16.93
N LEU A 181 -4.46 12.66 16.90
CA LEU A 181 -5.06 13.83 17.57
C LEU A 181 -4.85 13.78 19.09
N THR A 182 -4.66 12.60 19.69
CA THR A 182 -4.40 12.43 21.13
C THR A 182 -2.92 12.61 21.49
N TRP A 183 -2.02 12.67 20.51
CA TRP A 183 -0.59 12.67 20.80
C TRP A 183 -0.11 14.01 21.37
N PRO A 184 0.70 14.01 22.44
CA PRO A 184 1.24 15.24 23.03
C PRO A 184 2.10 16.08 22.06
N SER A 185 2.58 15.47 20.97
CA SER A 185 3.36 16.14 19.94
C SER A 185 2.51 16.84 18.87
N TYR A 186 1.22 16.57 18.78
CA TYR A 186 0.32 17.22 17.82
C TYR A 186 0.17 18.72 18.15
N ARG A 187 0.25 19.58 17.13
CA ARG A 187 0.24 21.05 17.27
C ARG A 187 -0.82 21.72 16.39
N GLY A 188 -1.85 20.98 15.97
CA GLY A 188 -2.95 21.54 15.20
C GLY A 188 -2.75 21.56 13.68
N ALA A 189 -1.69 20.97 13.14
CA ALA A 189 -1.53 20.81 11.70
C ALA A 189 -2.72 20.01 11.11
N PRO A 190 -3.31 20.39 9.97
CA PRO A 190 -4.37 19.60 9.34
C PRO A 190 -3.92 18.16 9.12
N ILE A 191 -4.81 17.20 9.41
CA ILE A 191 -4.59 15.77 9.12
C ILE A 191 -5.67 15.32 8.14
N SER A 192 -5.28 15.13 6.87
CA SER A 192 -6.14 14.53 5.85
C SER A 192 -6.03 13.01 5.86
N VAL A 193 -7.14 12.32 5.61
CA VAL A 193 -7.13 10.87 5.43
C VAL A 193 -7.22 10.57 3.94
N ILE A 194 -6.14 9.96 3.41
CA ILE A 194 -6.05 9.52 2.02
C ILE A 194 -5.65 8.05 2.05
N PRO A 195 -6.60 7.11 1.88
CA PRO A 195 -6.32 5.67 1.95
C PRO A 195 -5.44 5.21 0.79
N CYS A 196 -4.97 3.98 0.86
CA CYS A 196 -4.39 3.31 -0.31
C CYS A 196 -5.51 3.02 -1.31
N CYS A 197 -5.54 3.77 -2.39
CA CYS A 197 -6.51 3.62 -3.47
C CYS A 197 -6.00 2.65 -4.54
N ALA A 198 -6.93 2.08 -5.29
CA ALA A 198 -6.67 1.21 -6.44
C ALA A 198 -7.01 1.95 -7.75
N ASP A 199 -6.32 1.55 -8.79
CA ASP A 199 -6.60 2.00 -10.15
C ASP A 199 -7.76 1.17 -10.70
N PHE A 200 -8.97 1.75 -10.69
CA PHE A 200 -10.18 1.08 -11.15
C PHE A 200 -10.27 0.98 -12.68
N ASP A 201 -9.43 1.63 -13.41
CA ASP A 201 -9.37 1.49 -14.87
C ASP A 201 -8.44 0.34 -15.27
N LEU A 202 -7.34 0.14 -14.54
CA LEU A 202 -6.49 -1.03 -14.66
C LEU A 202 -7.19 -2.30 -14.12
N PHE A 203 -7.81 -2.20 -12.93
CA PHE A 203 -8.54 -3.30 -12.29
C PHE A 203 -10.01 -3.24 -12.69
N ALA A 204 -10.33 -3.87 -13.82
CA ALA A 204 -11.68 -3.91 -14.36
C ALA A 204 -12.40 -5.21 -14.04
N LEU A 205 -13.74 -5.19 -14.10
CA LEU A 205 -14.54 -6.42 -14.05
C LEU A 205 -14.19 -7.31 -15.24
N PRO A 206 -13.90 -8.59 -15.01
CA PRO A 206 -13.68 -9.54 -16.11
C PRO A 206 -14.99 -9.79 -16.87
N SER A 207 -14.90 -9.98 -18.18
CA SER A 207 -16.00 -10.61 -18.90
C SER A 207 -16.10 -12.10 -18.51
N ALA A 208 -17.27 -12.70 -18.70
CA ALA A 208 -17.46 -14.14 -18.47
C ALA A 208 -16.46 -14.99 -19.29
N GLU A 209 -16.17 -14.57 -20.53
CA GLU A 209 -15.18 -15.23 -21.38
C GLU A 209 -13.76 -15.09 -20.83
N ALA A 210 -13.34 -13.88 -20.42
CA ALA A 210 -12.02 -13.66 -19.82
C ALA A 210 -11.83 -14.51 -18.55
N ARG A 211 -12.87 -14.58 -17.70
CA ARG A 211 -12.87 -15.44 -16.51
C ARG A 211 -12.68 -16.90 -16.86
N ARG A 212 -13.42 -17.41 -17.84
CA ARG A 212 -13.32 -18.79 -18.30
C ARG A 212 -11.93 -19.11 -18.83
N VAL A 213 -11.36 -18.24 -19.68
CA VAL A 213 -10.00 -18.42 -20.23
C VAL A 213 -8.95 -18.53 -19.12
N VAL A 214 -9.05 -17.69 -18.08
CA VAL A 214 -8.11 -17.74 -16.95
C VAL A 214 -8.29 -19.04 -16.16
N ARG A 215 -9.54 -19.49 -15.89
CA ARG A 215 -9.81 -20.76 -15.20
C ARG A 215 -9.26 -21.96 -15.98
N GLN A 216 -9.40 -21.97 -17.30
CA GLN A 216 -8.79 -23.00 -18.17
C GLN A 216 -7.26 -23.01 -18.08
N ARG A 217 -6.60 -21.83 -18.03
CA ARG A 217 -5.14 -21.73 -17.82
C ARG A 217 -4.70 -22.28 -16.48
N LEU A 218 -5.58 -22.23 -15.49
CA LEU A 218 -5.36 -22.81 -14.15
C LEU A 218 -5.71 -24.31 -14.09
N GLU A 219 -6.18 -24.89 -15.20
CA GLU A 219 -6.67 -26.29 -15.28
C GLU A 219 -7.82 -26.51 -14.31
N LEU A 220 -8.75 -25.54 -14.22
CA LEU A 220 -9.93 -25.60 -13.35
C LEU A 220 -11.22 -25.53 -14.18
N GLN A 221 -12.26 -26.20 -13.68
CA GLN A 221 -13.60 -26.10 -14.25
C GLN A 221 -14.23 -24.73 -13.96
N ASP A 222 -15.20 -24.32 -14.77
CA ASP A 222 -15.85 -23.00 -14.64
C ASP A 222 -16.62 -22.83 -13.31
N ASP A 223 -17.06 -23.92 -12.71
CA ASP A 223 -17.81 -23.97 -11.44
C ASP A 223 -16.94 -24.29 -10.21
N THR A 224 -15.65 -24.60 -10.39
CA THR A 224 -14.73 -24.85 -9.26
C THR A 224 -14.64 -23.59 -8.37
N PRO A 225 -15.00 -23.67 -7.07
CA PRO A 225 -14.86 -22.53 -6.17
C PRO A 225 -13.39 -22.13 -5.98
N ILE A 226 -13.08 -20.84 -6.07
CA ILE A 226 -11.71 -20.32 -5.92
C ILE A 226 -11.62 -19.34 -4.77
N LEU A 227 -10.83 -19.68 -3.74
CA LEU A 227 -10.41 -18.77 -2.68
C LEU A 227 -9.10 -18.07 -3.07
N GLY A 228 -9.13 -16.74 -3.23
CA GLY A 228 -7.99 -15.94 -3.69
C GLY A 228 -7.12 -15.39 -2.58
N TYR A 229 -5.82 -15.28 -2.87
CA TYR A 229 -4.84 -14.55 -2.08
C TYR A 229 -3.93 -13.72 -3.00
N LEU A 230 -3.81 -12.41 -2.73
CA LEU A 230 -2.93 -11.49 -3.47
C LEU A 230 -1.83 -10.95 -2.56
N GLY A 231 -0.59 -11.00 -3.02
CA GLY A 231 0.58 -10.39 -2.40
C GLY A 231 1.48 -11.37 -1.66
N SER A 232 2.57 -10.86 -1.06
CA SER A 232 3.57 -11.71 -0.39
C SER A 232 3.05 -12.38 0.87
N ILE A 233 3.60 -13.55 1.19
CA ILE A 233 3.39 -14.27 2.45
C ILE A 233 4.26 -13.69 3.58
N GLY A 234 4.15 -12.39 3.83
CA GLY A 234 4.98 -11.71 4.83
C GLY A 234 4.42 -11.75 6.25
N THR A 235 5.20 -11.25 7.20
CA THR A 235 4.94 -11.31 8.65
C THR A 235 3.70 -10.55 9.14
N VAL A 236 3.14 -9.66 8.33
CA VAL A 236 1.95 -8.85 8.69
C VAL A 236 0.66 -9.61 8.42
N TYR A 237 0.68 -10.50 7.41
CA TYR A 237 -0.50 -11.26 6.98
C TYR A 237 -0.64 -12.56 7.76
N ARG A 238 -1.89 -12.92 8.09
CA ARG A 238 -2.26 -14.14 8.80
C ARG A 238 -2.68 -15.21 7.79
N LEU A 239 -1.76 -16.10 7.44
CA LEU A 239 -2.03 -17.18 6.48
C LEU A 239 -2.70 -18.40 7.11
N ALA A 240 -2.49 -18.68 8.39
CA ALA A 240 -3.10 -19.83 9.04
C ALA A 240 -4.63 -19.88 8.86
N PRO A 241 -5.39 -18.81 9.12
CA PRO A 241 -6.84 -18.83 8.87
C PRO A 241 -7.20 -18.93 7.39
N HIS A 242 -6.38 -18.38 6.47
CA HIS A 242 -6.60 -18.59 5.03
C HIS A 242 -6.47 -20.07 4.63
N PHE A 243 -5.41 -20.74 5.07
CA PHE A 243 -5.23 -22.16 4.81
C PHE A 243 -6.30 -23.02 5.49
N ALA A 244 -6.68 -22.68 6.71
CA ALA A 244 -7.76 -23.38 7.42
C ALA A 244 -9.10 -23.23 6.69
N LEU A 245 -9.42 -22.05 6.17
CA LEU A 245 -10.61 -21.80 5.36
C LEU A 245 -10.55 -22.58 4.03
N LEU A 246 -9.43 -22.53 3.32
CA LEU A 246 -9.23 -23.26 2.08
C LEU A 246 -9.43 -24.77 2.28
N ARG A 247 -8.87 -25.34 3.36
CA ARG A 247 -9.08 -26.78 3.66
C ARG A 247 -10.55 -27.12 3.83
N ARG A 248 -11.31 -26.30 4.61
CA ARG A 248 -12.74 -26.54 4.81
C ARG A 248 -13.54 -26.46 3.51
N LEU A 249 -13.24 -25.48 2.67
CA LEU A 249 -13.88 -25.31 1.36
C LEU A 249 -13.50 -26.42 0.40
N ARG A 250 -12.25 -26.88 0.40
CA ARG A 250 -11.83 -28.06 -0.37
C ARG A 250 -12.63 -29.31 0.03
N ASP A 251 -12.71 -29.56 1.34
CA ASP A 251 -13.37 -30.76 1.88
C ASP A 251 -14.88 -30.75 1.65
N SER A 252 -15.52 -29.57 1.57
CA SER A 252 -16.97 -29.42 1.37
C SER A 252 -17.40 -29.22 -0.09
N SER A 253 -16.58 -28.58 -0.92
CA SER A 253 -16.97 -28.16 -2.28
C SER A 253 -15.89 -28.38 -3.34
N GLY A 254 -14.76 -28.99 -3.01
CA GLY A 254 -13.64 -29.15 -3.94
C GLY A 254 -12.92 -27.85 -4.29
N ALA A 255 -13.06 -26.80 -3.48
CA ALA A 255 -12.48 -25.50 -3.76
C ALA A 255 -10.95 -25.54 -3.91
N LYS A 256 -10.43 -24.62 -4.70
CA LYS A 256 -8.98 -24.42 -4.92
C LYS A 256 -8.54 -23.06 -4.40
N GLY A 257 -7.27 -22.97 -3.95
CA GLY A 257 -6.64 -21.72 -3.59
C GLY A 257 -5.88 -21.12 -4.79
N LEU A 258 -6.14 -19.87 -5.14
CA LEU A 258 -5.33 -19.13 -6.12
C LEU A 258 -4.46 -18.11 -5.39
N PHE A 259 -3.12 -18.28 -5.48
CA PHE A 259 -2.13 -17.38 -4.91
C PHE A 259 -1.48 -16.57 -6.02
N VAL A 260 -1.77 -15.27 -6.07
CA VAL A 260 -1.10 -14.32 -6.96
C VAL A 260 0.01 -13.65 -6.14
N CYS A 261 1.20 -14.22 -6.17
CA CYS A 261 2.32 -13.84 -5.28
C CYS A 261 3.68 -14.08 -5.94
N ARG A 262 4.77 -13.80 -5.21
CA ARG A 262 6.15 -14.01 -5.69
C ARG A 262 6.75 -15.32 -5.26
N GLU A 263 6.20 -15.89 -4.23
CA GLU A 263 6.60 -17.14 -3.64
C GLU A 263 6.28 -18.30 -4.59
N SER A 264 7.06 -19.35 -4.52
CA SER A 264 6.82 -20.59 -5.27
C SER A 264 5.74 -21.44 -4.61
N GLU A 265 5.20 -22.40 -5.36
CA GLU A 265 4.26 -23.38 -4.84
C GLU A 265 4.83 -24.12 -3.63
N SER A 266 6.11 -24.57 -3.71
CA SER A 266 6.76 -25.25 -2.60
C SER A 266 6.86 -24.40 -1.34
N GLU A 267 7.13 -23.10 -1.47
CA GLU A 267 7.17 -22.18 -0.32
C GLU A 267 5.78 -22.00 0.32
N ILE A 268 4.72 -21.93 -0.48
CA ILE A 268 3.33 -21.86 0.03
C ILE A 268 2.95 -23.16 0.77
N LEU A 269 3.25 -24.33 0.18
CA LEU A 269 2.97 -25.63 0.80
C LEU A 269 3.79 -25.84 2.09
N ASP A 270 5.04 -25.42 2.11
CA ASP A 270 5.87 -25.46 3.29
C ASP A 270 5.35 -24.56 4.41
N GLU A 271 4.85 -23.36 4.07
CA GLU A 271 4.25 -22.46 5.04
C GLU A 271 2.94 -23.03 5.59
N ALA A 272 2.09 -23.61 4.74
CA ALA A 272 0.86 -24.29 5.16
C ALA A 272 1.16 -25.43 6.14
N ARG A 273 2.21 -26.22 5.88
CA ARG A 273 2.68 -27.31 6.76
C ARG A 273 3.18 -26.78 8.10
N LYS A 274 4.00 -25.72 8.09
CA LYS A 274 4.51 -25.06 9.31
C LYS A 274 3.38 -24.51 10.19
N LEU A 275 2.31 -24.04 9.57
CA LEU A 275 1.14 -23.48 10.26
C LEU A 275 0.11 -24.55 10.64
N GLY A 276 0.44 -25.84 10.49
CA GLY A 276 -0.41 -26.96 10.94
C GLY A 276 -1.62 -27.24 10.03
N THR A 277 -1.63 -26.68 8.82
CA THR A 277 -2.70 -26.89 7.84
C THR A 277 -2.10 -27.38 6.51
N PRO A 278 -1.64 -28.65 6.42
CA PRO A 278 -1.01 -29.16 5.23
C PRO A 278 -1.99 -29.18 4.05
N LEU A 279 -1.50 -28.72 2.90
CA LEU A 279 -2.17 -28.72 1.60
C LEU A 279 -1.36 -29.57 0.63
N SER A 280 -2.01 -30.07 -0.42
CA SER A 280 -1.37 -30.74 -1.56
C SER A 280 -1.17 -29.78 -2.73
N PRO A 281 -0.31 -30.11 -3.71
CA PRO A 281 -0.18 -29.33 -4.95
C PRO A 281 -1.51 -29.18 -5.70
N ASP A 282 -2.38 -30.18 -5.64
CA ASP A 282 -3.69 -30.12 -6.29
C ASP A 282 -4.63 -29.09 -5.64
N ASP A 283 -4.42 -28.74 -4.37
CA ASP A 283 -5.28 -27.82 -3.63
C ASP A 283 -5.05 -26.35 -4.01
N ILE A 284 -3.90 -26.05 -4.62
CA ILE A 284 -3.51 -24.68 -4.89
C ILE A 284 -3.07 -24.44 -6.34
N ARG A 285 -3.15 -23.20 -6.76
CA ARG A 285 -2.52 -22.66 -7.97
C ARG A 285 -1.73 -21.42 -7.59
N VAL A 286 -0.48 -21.34 -8.00
CA VAL A 286 0.42 -20.22 -7.67
C VAL A 286 0.87 -19.53 -8.94
N VAL A 287 0.63 -18.23 -9.01
CA VAL A 287 0.92 -17.43 -10.19
C VAL A 287 1.83 -16.26 -9.79
N ARG A 288 2.94 -16.10 -10.51
CA ARG A 288 3.71 -14.87 -10.52
C ARG A 288 3.18 -13.97 -11.63
N ALA A 289 2.75 -12.78 -11.25
CA ALA A 289 2.17 -11.82 -12.19
C ALA A 289 2.85 -10.46 -12.08
N GLU A 290 3.09 -9.82 -13.20
CA GLU A 290 3.39 -8.40 -13.23
C GLU A 290 2.09 -7.60 -12.99
N ARG A 291 2.22 -6.33 -12.58
CA ARG A 291 1.06 -5.54 -12.13
C ARG A 291 -0.09 -5.51 -13.14
N ALA A 292 0.22 -5.40 -14.43
CA ALA A 292 -0.79 -5.34 -15.50
C ALA A 292 -1.57 -6.66 -15.68
N GLU A 293 -1.02 -7.79 -15.23
CA GLU A 293 -1.63 -9.12 -15.35
C GLU A 293 -2.50 -9.47 -14.14
N VAL A 294 -2.24 -8.82 -12.98
CA VAL A 294 -2.95 -9.11 -11.72
C VAL A 294 -4.48 -9.08 -11.87
N PRO A 295 -5.09 -8.08 -12.56
CA PRO A 295 -6.55 -8.03 -12.70
C PRO A 295 -7.14 -9.28 -13.37
N SER A 296 -6.46 -9.82 -14.39
CA SER A 296 -6.91 -11.02 -15.08
C SER A 296 -6.98 -12.22 -14.15
N TRP A 297 -5.97 -12.43 -13.31
CA TRP A 297 -5.94 -13.51 -12.33
C TRP A 297 -6.97 -13.32 -11.22
N LEU A 298 -7.16 -12.09 -10.73
CA LEU A 298 -8.21 -11.78 -9.75
C LEU A 298 -9.62 -12.03 -10.30
N GLY A 299 -9.81 -11.82 -11.59
CA GLY A 299 -11.08 -12.09 -12.27
C GLY A 299 -11.52 -13.55 -12.20
N ALA A 300 -10.61 -14.50 -11.94
CA ALA A 300 -10.97 -15.92 -11.77
C ALA A 300 -11.46 -16.24 -10.34
N VAL A 301 -11.20 -15.37 -9.36
CA VAL A 301 -11.48 -15.59 -7.93
C VAL A 301 -12.96 -15.39 -7.62
N ASP A 302 -13.51 -16.20 -6.71
CA ASP A 302 -14.88 -16.04 -6.21
C ASP A 302 -14.93 -15.20 -4.93
N VAL A 303 -14.05 -15.50 -3.98
CA VAL A 303 -13.89 -14.76 -2.72
C VAL A 303 -12.40 -14.68 -2.39
N ALA A 304 -11.95 -13.55 -1.88
CA ALA A 304 -10.56 -13.40 -1.44
C ALA A 304 -10.45 -13.24 0.08
N THR A 305 -9.21 -13.28 0.60
CA THR A 305 -8.95 -12.99 2.00
C THR A 305 -7.98 -11.83 2.19
N CYS A 306 -8.21 -11.06 3.25
CA CYS A 306 -7.31 -10.02 3.72
C CYS A 306 -7.16 -10.08 5.25
N PHE A 307 -6.48 -11.11 5.75
CA PHE A 307 -6.25 -11.29 7.18
C PHE A 307 -4.92 -10.68 7.60
N ILE A 308 -4.95 -9.77 8.56
CA ILE A 308 -3.80 -9.01 9.05
C ILE A 308 -3.73 -9.15 10.57
N THR A 309 -2.53 -9.18 11.13
CA THR A 309 -2.34 -9.23 12.59
C THR A 309 -2.77 -7.92 13.23
N PRO A 310 -3.80 -7.91 14.11
CA PRO A 310 -4.18 -6.71 14.84
C PRO A 310 -3.08 -6.33 15.84
N THR A 311 -2.56 -5.13 15.69
CA THR A 311 -1.54 -4.52 16.55
C THR A 311 -1.80 -3.03 16.65
N PHE A 312 -1.05 -2.30 17.47
CA PHE A 312 -1.18 -0.84 17.49
C PHE A 312 -0.89 -0.23 16.10
N SER A 313 0.14 -0.70 15.41
CA SER A 313 0.47 -0.17 14.08
C SER A 313 -0.58 -0.47 13.02
N SER A 314 -1.43 -1.48 13.24
CA SER A 314 -2.50 -1.82 12.30
C SER A 314 -3.59 -0.76 12.20
N LEU A 315 -3.71 0.15 13.19
CA LEU A 315 -4.58 1.33 13.10
C LEU A 315 -4.26 2.20 11.88
N GLY A 316 -2.98 2.25 11.47
CA GLY A 316 -2.52 3.02 10.31
C GLY A 316 -2.41 2.21 9.02
N VAL A 317 -2.97 1.01 8.95
CA VAL A 317 -2.89 0.15 7.77
C VAL A 317 -4.14 0.30 6.90
N SER A 318 -3.93 0.64 5.64
CA SER A 318 -4.95 0.64 4.58
C SER A 318 -4.51 -0.35 3.50
N PRO A 319 -5.06 -1.58 3.46
CA PRO A 319 -4.62 -2.61 2.53
C PRO A 319 -5.05 -2.29 1.09
N THR A 320 -4.11 -1.98 0.20
CA THR A 320 -4.37 -1.70 -1.23
C THR A 320 -5.16 -2.82 -1.89
N LYS A 321 -4.87 -4.07 -1.53
CA LYS A 321 -5.52 -5.25 -2.09
C LYS A 321 -7.05 -5.28 -1.93
N LEU A 322 -7.62 -4.59 -0.92
CA LEU A 322 -9.07 -4.46 -0.80
C LEU A 322 -9.68 -3.72 -2.00
N GLY A 323 -9.09 -2.58 -2.35
CA GLY A 323 -9.49 -1.84 -3.54
C GLY A 323 -9.29 -2.63 -4.83
N GLU A 324 -8.18 -3.37 -4.94
CA GLU A 324 -7.87 -4.21 -6.10
C GLU A 324 -8.86 -5.39 -6.26
N TYR A 325 -9.20 -6.09 -5.17
CA TYR A 325 -10.23 -7.13 -5.18
C TYR A 325 -11.60 -6.56 -5.58
N TRP A 326 -12.04 -5.52 -4.89
CA TRP A 326 -13.35 -4.92 -5.14
C TRP A 326 -13.47 -4.28 -6.53
N ALA A 327 -12.38 -3.73 -7.06
CA ALA A 327 -12.35 -3.25 -8.42
C ALA A 327 -12.57 -4.38 -9.46
N CYS A 328 -12.12 -5.60 -9.17
CA CYS A 328 -12.42 -6.81 -9.95
C CYS A 328 -13.75 -7.48 -9.57
N GLY A 329 -14.56 -6.88 -8.69
CA GLY A 329 -15.84 -7.44 -8.25
C GLY A 329 -15.72 -8.61 -7.27
N VAL A 330 -14.56 -8.81 -6.65
CA VAL A 330 -14.27 -9.95 -5.75
C VAL A 330 -14.55 -9.54 -4.30
N PRO A 331 -15.53 -10.14 -3.62
CA PRO A 331 -15.77 -9.91 -2.21
C PRO A 331 -14.69 -10.54 -1.33
N VAL A 332 -14.54 -10.05 -0.09
CA VAL A 332 -13.43 -10.45 0.78
C VAL A 332 -13.86 -10.91 2.16
N TYR A 333 -13.12 -11.86 2.73
CA TYR A 333 -13.06 -12.06 4.18
C TYR A 333 -11.92 -11.24 4.77
N ALA A 334 -12.22 -10.43 5.77
CA ALA A 334 -11.22 -9.69 6.53
C ALA A 334 -11.48 -9.81 8.02
N ASN A 335 -10.51 -9.44 8.85
CA ASN A 335 -10.66 -9.43 10.29
C ASN A 335 -10.75 -8.03 10.87
N ALA A 336 -11.34 -7.93 12.05
CA ALA A 336 -11.42 -6.70 12.85
C ALA A 336 -10.03 -6.21 13.32
N GLY A 337 -9.95 -4.93 13.72
CA GLY A 337 -8.77 -4.32 14.33
C GLY A 337 -7.72 -3.80 13.33
N ILE A 338 -8.09 -3.59 12.07
CA ILE A 338 -7.20 -3.11 11.00
C ILE A 338 -7.74 -1.80 10.45
N GLY A 339 -7.11 -0.69 10.80
CA GLY A 339 -7.46 0.64 10.30
C GLY A 339 -8.96 0.85 10.16
N ASP A 340 -9.40 1.25 8.98
CA ASP A 340 -10.80 1.48 8.63
C ASP A 340 -11.45 0.28 7.91
N VAL A 341 -10.82 -0.91 7.91
CA VAL A 341 -11.30 -2.09 7.13
C VAL A 341 -12.72 -2.48 7.50
N ALA A 342 -13.07 -2.49 8.79
CA ALA A 342 -14.42 -2.85 9.24
C ALA A 342 -15.48 -1.87 8.71
N GLN A 343 -15.19 -0.58 8.76
CA GLN A 343 -16.05 0.47 8.22
C GLN A 343 -16.22 0.32 6.70
N LEU A 344 -15.10 0.15 5.99
CA LEU A 344 -15.10 0.01 4.52
C LEU A 344 -15.88 -1.22 4.05
N ILE A 345 -15.75 -2.37 4.74
CA ILE A 345 -16.54 -3.57 4.43
C ILE A 345 -18.05 -3.29 4.56
N GLY A 346 -18.46 -2.59 5.63
CA GLY A 346 -19.87 -2.23 5.83
C GLY A 346 -20.39 -1.24 4.81
N GLU A 347 -19.63 -0.20 4.50
CA GLU A 347 -20.02 0.85 3.54
C GLU A 347 -20.08 0.35 2.09
N VAL A 348 -19.14 -0.49 1.71
CA VAL A 348 -19.04 -1.05 0.35
C VAL A 348 -19.92 -2.29 0.21
N ASP A 349 -20.36 -2.90 1.31
CA ASP A 349 -20.92 -4.26 1.33
C ASP A 349 -20.01 -5.25 0.56
N GLY A 350 -18.69 -5.05 0.77
CA GLY A 350 -17.63 -5.65 -0.02
C GLY A 350 -17.11 -6.98 0.52
N GLY A 351 -17.77 -7.55 1.52
CA GLY A 351 -17.26 -8.78 2.12
C GLY A 351 -17.89 -9.11 3.45
N GLN A 352 -17.18 -9.91 4.22
CA GLN A 352 -17.56 -10.28 5.58
C GLN A 352 -16.41 -10.01 6.54
N LEU A 353 -16.71 -9.32 7.61
CA LEU A 353 -15.78 -9.11 8.72
C LEU A 353 -15.87 -10.27 9.69
N LEU A 354 -14.75 -10.96 9.90
CA LEU A 354 -14.65 -11.98 10.94
C LEU A 354 -14.24 -11.30 12.27
N PRO A 355 -14.98 -11.54 13.36
CA PRO A 355 -14.69 -10.91 14.65
C PRO A 355 -13.33 -11.36 15.22
N ASP A 356 -12.98 -12.59 14.95
CA ASP A 356 -11.68 -13.21 15.22
C ASP A 356 -11.29 -14.17 14.07
N LEU A 357 -10.15 -14.83 14.21
CA LEU A 357 -9.63 -15.78 13.22
C LEU A 357 -9.52 -17.20 13.81
N GLY A 358 -10.35 -17.52 14.78
CA GLY A 358 -10.49 -18.84 15.38
C GLY A 358 -11.32 -19.79 14.53
N ASP A 359 -11.34 -21.07 14.93
CA ASP A 359 -11.99 -22.13 14.14
C ASP A 359 -13.47 -21.87 13.91
N ALA A 360 -14.23 -21.40 14.90
CA ALA A 360 -15.67 -21.13 14.75
C ALA A 360 -15.93 -20.01 13.71
N SER A 361 -15.11 -18.95 13.68
CA SER A 361 -15.22 -17.89 12.70
C SER A 361 -14.85 -18.37 11.29
N VAL A 362 -13.87 -19.26 11.18
CA VAL A 362 -13.47 -19.89 9.91
C VAL A 362 -14.52 -20.88 9.41
N ASP A 363 -15.16 -21.64 10.32
CA ASP A 363 -16.27 -22.55 9.98
C ASP A 363 -17.47 -21.75 9.44
N LEU A 364 -17.82 -20.64 10.07
CA LEU A 364 -18.88 -19.75 9.63
C LEU A 364 -18.55 -19.15 8.24
N ALA A 365 -17.31 -18.72 8.02
CA ALA A 365 -16.86 -18.20 6.73
C ALA A 365 -16.98 -19.28 5.64
N ALA A 366 -16.60 -20.53 5.92
CA ALA A 366 -16.74 -21.62 4.96
C ALA A 366 -18.23 -21.89 4.62
N ALA A 367 -19.12 -21.90 5.61
CA ALA A 367 -20.55 -22.08 5.40
C ALA A 367 -21.20 -20.94 4.57
N GLN A 368 -20.67 -19.74 4.66
CA GLN A 368 -21.20 -18.55 3.98
C GLN A 368 -20.50 -18.23 2.64
N PHE A 369 -19.54 -19.05 2.22
CA PHE A 369 -18.72 -18.78 1.03
C PHE A 369 -19.57 -18.60 -0.23
N ALA A 370 -20.49 -19.51 -0.51
CA ALA A 370 -21.35 -19.46 -1.71
C ALA A 370 -22.24 -18.20 -1.71
N THR A 371 -22.79 -17.83 -0.56
CA THR A 371 -23.60 -16.61 -0.41
C THR A 371 -22.76 -15.35 -0.66
N LEU A 372 -21.52 -15.32 -0.17
CA LEU A 372 -20.62 -14.20 -0.38
C LEU A 372 -20.18 -14.10 -1.85
N ALA A 373 -19.87 -15.24 -2.48
CA ALA A 373 -19.48 -15.34 -3.89
C ALA A 373 -20.60 -14.92 -4.86
N ALA A 374 -21.87 -15.06 -4.44
CA ALA A 374 -23.04 -14.70 -5.25
C ALA A 374 -23.39 -13.18 -5.22
N ARG A 375 -22.61 -12.35 -4.54
CA ARG A 375 -22.84 -10.90 -4.54
C ARG A 375 -22.68 -10.31 -5.94
N ASP A 376 -23.49 -9.29 -6.24
CA ASP A 376 -23.40 -8.56 -7.52
C ASP A 376 -22.04 -7.86 -7.64
N PRO A 377 -21.17 -8.27 -8.57
CA PRO A 377 -19.83 -7.72 -8.71
C PRO A 377 -19.84 -6.27 -9.23
N THR A 378 -20.86 -5.89 -10.00
CA THR A 378 -21.00 -4.51 -10.52
C THR A 378 -21.34 -3.55 -9.39
N ALA A 379 -22.37 -3.87 -8.62
CA ALA A 379 -22.78 -3.05 -7.48
C ALA A 379 -21.66 -2.96 -6.42
N LEU A 380 -20.93 -4.05 -6.17
CA LEU A 380 -19.74 -4.07 -5.31
C LEU A 380 -18.68 -3.07 -5.80
N ARG A 381 -18.30 -3.18 -7.08
CA ARG A 381 -17.30 -2.32 -7.71
C ARG A 381 -17.69 -0.85 -7.63
N ASP A 382 -18.94 -0.50 -7.95
CA ASP A 382 -19.39 0.89 -7.98
C ASP A 382 -19.31 1.52 -6.58
N ARG A 383 -19.75 0.80 -5.55
CA ARG A 383 -19.61 1.27 -4.15
C ARG A 383 -18.15 1.41 -3.74
N ALA A 384 -17.29 0.46 -4.13
CA ALA A 384 -15.87 0.51 -3.85
C ALA A 384 -15.17 1.66 -4.58
N ARG A 385 -15.51 1.91 -5.86
CA ARG A 385 -14.98 3.02 -6.65
C ARG A 385 -15.27 4.36 -5.99
N ALA A 386 -16.47 4.54 -5.44
CA ALA A 386 -16.84 5.74 -4.70
C ALA A 386 -15.97 5.99 -3.45
N ARG A 387 -15.21 5.01 -2.95
CA ARG A 387 -14.38 5.12 -1.75
C ARG A 387 -12.87 5.04 -2.02
N LEU A 388 -12.46 4.16 -2.94
CA LEU A 388 -11.06 3.75 -3.10
C LEU A 388 -10.52 3.95 -4.52
N ASP A 389 -11.19 4.75 -5.36
CA ASP A 389 -10.68 5.10 -6.69
C ASP A 389 -9.42 5.97 -6.59
N LEU A 390 -8.42 5.66 -7.40
CA LEU A 390 -7.14 6.38 -7.46
C LEU A 390 -7.32 7.87 -7.76
N GLY A 391 -8.24 8.23 -8.66
CA GLY A 391 -8.52 9.62 -9.03
C GLY A 391 -8.91 10.47 -7.82
N ARG A 392 -9.71 9.92 -6.90
CA ARG A 392 -10.09 10.62 -5.66
C ARG A 392 -8.88 10.95 -4.76
N ALA A 393 -7.92 10.05 -4.69
CA ALA A 393 -6.70 10.29 -3.90
C ALA A 393 -5.80 11.32 -4.60
N ILE A 394 -5.68 11.28 -5.93
CA ILE A 394 -4.99 12.29 -6.72
C ILE A 394 -5.62 13.68 -6.47
N ASP A 395 -6.94 13.79 -6.58
CA ASP A 395 -7.67 15.03 -6.31
C ASP A 395 -7.46 15.54 -4.87
N ALA A 396 -7.38 14.62 -3.90
CA ALA A 396 -7.14 14.99 -2.51
C ALA A 396 -5.74 15.56 -2.31
N TYR A 397 -4.70 14.98 -2.93
CA TYR A 397 -3.35 15.55 -2.90
C TYR A 397 -3.27 16.85 -3.69
N ALA A 398 -3.91 16.94 -4.87
CA ALA A 398 -3.93 18.15 -5.68
C ALA A 398 -4.52 19.33 -4.88
N ARG A 399 -5.64 19.14 -4.17
CA ARG A 399 -6.21 20.18 -3.29
C ARG A 399 -5.22 20.64 -2.22
N ILE A 400 -4.49 19.71 -1.57
CA ILE A 400 -3.46 20.09 -0.57
C ILE A 400 -2.34 20.91 -1.24
N TYR A 401 -1.94 20.57 -2.47
CA TYR A 401 -0.93 21.31 -3.21
C TYR A 401 -1.42 22.69 -3.62
N ASP A 402 -2.68 22.81 -4.05
CA ASP A 402 -3.28 24.08 -4.44
C ASP A 402 -3.38 25.08 -3.28
N ASP A 403 -3.69 24.61 -2.08
CA ASP A 403 -3.76 25.44 -0.87
C ASP A 403 -2.42 26.14 -0.53
N TRP A 404 -1.31 25.66 -1.11
CA TRP A 404 0.04 26.16 -0.78
C TRP A 404 0.78 26.79 -1.96
N GLN A 405 0.07 27.08 -3.04
CA GLN A 405 0.64 27.87 -4.13
C GLN A 405 1.01 29.27 -3.62
N GLN A 406 2.25 29.69 -3.83
CA GLN A 406 2.59 31.09 -3.64
C GLN A 406 1.85 31.91 -4.71
N PRO A 407 1.21 33.03 -4.35
CA PRO A 407 0.64 33.91 -5.35
C PRO A 407 1.73 34.26 -6.36
N VAL A 408 1.43 34.07 -7.65
CA VAL A 408 2.33 34.52 -8.72
C VAL A 408 2.51 36.02 -8.49
N SER A 409 3.70 36.43 -8.05
CA SER A 409 4.07 37.84 -8.05
C SER A 409 3.99 38.26 -9.51
N LEU A 410 2.93 38.96 -9.91
CA LEU A 410 2.93 39.73 -11.13
C LEU A 410 4.07 40.78 -10.93
N VAL A 411 5.26 40.42 -11.39
CA VAL A 411 6.31 41.39 -11.60
C VAL A 411 5.74 42.28 -12.69
N ALA A 412 5.26 43.44 -12.28
CA ALA A 412 4.88 44.52 -13.20
C ALA A 412 6.10 44.76 -14.11
N ALA A 413 5.82 44.65 -15.42
CA ALA A 413 6.80 44.96 -16.46
C ALA A 413 7.11 46.46 -16.46
#